data_18bc5266316e947a4311e0b997bf8d9f
#
_entry.id   18bc5266316e947a4311e0b997bf8d9f
#
_cell.length_a   1.000
_cell.length_b   1.000
_cell.length_c   1.000
_cell.angle_alpha   90.00
_cell.angle_beta   90.00
_cell.angle_gamma   90.00
#
_symmetry.space_group_name_H-M   'P 1'
#
loop_
_entity.id
_entity.type
_entity.pdbx_description
1 polymer ?
#
loop_
_entity_poly.entity_id
_entity_poly.type
_entity_poly.pdbx_seq_one_letter_code
_entity_poly.pdbx_strand_id
1 'polypeptide(L)'
;MVKERNLTRWIFVLPAMIIVGLLFVYPFFSSIFYSFTNKHLIMPNYKFVGLANYKAVLSDPNFFNAFFNSIKWTVFSLVGQVLVGFVLALALHRVRHFKKLYRTLLIVPWAFPTIVIAFSWQWILNGVYGYLPNLIVKLGLMEHTPAFLTDSTWAFLCLVFINIWFGAPMIMVNVLSALQTVPEEQFEAAKIDGASSWQVFKFIVFPHNKVVVGLLVVLRTVWIFNNFDIIYLITGGGPANATTTLPIFAYNLGWGTKLLGRASAVTVLLFIFLVAICFIYFAIISKWEKEGRK
;
A
#
# COMPACT_ATOMS: atom_id res chain seq x y z
N MET A 1 -13.10 -46.07 7.88
CA MET A 1 -13.94 -44.87 7.57
C MET A 1 -13.30 -43.53 7.88
N VAL A 2 -12.70 -43.25 9.06
CA VAL A 2 -12.10 -41.93 9.38
C VAL A 2 -10.82 -41.65 8.56
N LYS A 3 -10.01 -42.69 8.31
CA LYS A 3 -8.73 -42.59 7.56
C LYS A 3 -8.94 -42.30 6.06
N GLU A 4 -9.96 -42.90 5.44
CA GLU A 4 -10.30 -42.65 4.02
C GLU A 4 -10.89 -41.25 3.77
N ARG A 5 -11.72 -40.75 4.71
CA ARG A 5 -12.23 -39.36 4.65
C ARG A 5 -11.12 -38.28 4.72
N ASN A 6 -10.02 -38.59 5.41
CA ASN A 6 -8.89 -37.67 5.47
C ASN A 6 -8.08 -37.69 4.15
N LEU A 7 -7.86 -38.83 3.55
CA LEU A 7 -7.14 -38.94 2.28
C LEU A 7 -7.87 -38.18 1.15
N THR A 8 -9.18 -38.33 1.06
CA THR A 8 -10.00 -37.61 0.07
C THR A 8 -9.89 -36.09 0.23
N ARG A 9 -9.87 -35.57 1.47
CA ARG A 9 -9.69 -34.13 1.74
C ARG A 9 -8.33 -33.62 1.23
N TRP A 10 -7.26 -34.40 1.46
CA TRP A 10 -5.92 -34.01 1.00
C TRP A 10 -5.81 -33.99 -0.53
N ILE A 11 -6.48 -34.90 -1.23
CA ILE A 11 -6.49 -34.92 -2.70
C ILE A 11 -7.10 -33.64 -3.28
N PHE A 12 -8.17 -33.10 -2.69
CA PHE A 12 -8.77 -31.85 -3.14
C PHE A 12 -7.93 -30.61 -2.83
N VAL A 13 -7.15 -30.63 -1.75
CA VAL A 13 -6.30 -29.48 -1.34
C VAL A 13 -4.92 -29.55 -2.02
N LEU A 14 -4.45 -30.73 -2.40
CA LEU A 14 -3.11 -30.95 -2.95
C LEU A 14 -2.78 -30.08 -4.18
N PRO A 15 -3.66 -29.92 -5.20
CA PRO A 15 -3.36 -29.08 -6.35
C PRO A 15 -3.08 -27.62 -5.95
N ALA A 16 -3.91 -27.07 -5.03
CA ALA A 16 -3.71 -25.74 -4.52
C ALA A 16 -2.40 -25.60 -3.72
N MET A 17 -2.07 -26.60 -2.88
CA MET A 17 -0.80 -26.64 -2.13
C MET A 17 0.42 -26.69 -3.05
N ILE A 18 0.37 -27.49 -4.13
CA ILE A 18 1.45 -27.56 -5.13
C ILE A 18 1.64 -26.19 -5.78
N ILE A 19 0.56 -25.54 -6.23
CA ILE A 19 0.62 -24.22 -6.86
C ILE A 19 1.21 -23.19 -5.90
N VAL A 20 0.72 -23.13 -4.66
CA VAL A 20 1.25 -22.23 -3.62
C VAL A 20 2.72 -22.55 -3.31
N GLY A 21 3.08 -23.83 -3.21
CA GLY A 21 4.45 -24.27 -2.98
C GLY A 21 5.41 -23.82 -4.09
N LEU A 22 5.03 -23.99 -5.35
CA LEU A 22 5.87 -23.65 -6.49
C LEU A 22 5.93 -22.15 -6.76
N LEU A 23 4.81 -21.43 -6.64
CA LEU A 23 4.74 -20.02 -7.04
C LEU A 23 5.07 -19.03 -5.91
N PHE A 24 4.92 -19.43 -4.65
CA PHE A 24 5.17 -18.55 -3.51
C PHE A 24 6.27 -19.06 -2.58
N VAL A 25 6.16 -20.32 -2.12
CA VAL A 25 7.09 -20.86 -1.13
C VAL A 25 8.49 -21.02 -1.72
N TYR A 26 8.60 -21.64 -2.89
CA TYR A 26 9.89 -21.84 -3.56
C TYR A 26 10.61 -20.52 -3.89
N PRO A 27 10.01 -19.51 -4.55
CA PRO A 27 10.67 -18.24 -4.80
C PRO A 27 11.05 -17.49 -3.52
N PHE A 28 10.23 -17.57 -2.47
CA PHE A 28 10.53 -16.97 -1.17
C PHE A 28 11.81 -17.52 -0.56
N PHE A 29 11.91 -18.84 -0.40
CA PHE A 29 13.12 -19.48 0.14
C PHE A 29 14.32 -19.35 -0.80
N SER A 30 14.11 -19.37 -2.12
CA SER A 30 15.16 -19.11 -3.11
C SER A 30 15.71 -17.70 -2.97
N SER A 31 14.85 -16.70 -2.75
CA SER A 31 15.29 -15.31 -2.51
C SER A 31 16.13 -15.21 -1.23
N ILE A 32 15.71 -15.88 -0.14
CA ILE A 32 16.51 -15.93 1.09
C ILE A 32 17.87 -16.59 0.81
N PHE A 33 17.91 -17.71 0.11
CA PHE A 33 19.15 -18.39 -0.22
C PHE A 33 20.06 -17.54 -1.11
N TYR A 34 19.54 -16.93 -2.17
CA TYR A 34 20.32 -16.06 -3.06
C TYR A 34 20.87 -14.82 -2.36
N SER A 35 20.23 -14.33 -1.32
CA SER A 35 20.75 -13.19 -0.55
C SER A 35 22.13 -13.45 0.09
N PHE A 36 22.50 -14.72 0.31
CA PHE A 36 23.80 -15.15 0.81
C PHE A 36 24.78 -15.56 -0.30
N THR A 37 24.44 -15.36 -1.57
CA THR A 37 25.24 -15.76 -2.72
C THR A 37 25.56 -14.56 -3.62
N ASN A 38 26.66 -14.68 -4.39
CA ASN A 38 26.95 -13.69 -5.44
C ASN A 38 26.18 -13.96 -6.74
N LYS A 39 24.95 -14.46 -6.64
CA LYS A 39 24.11 -14.79 -7.80
C LYS A 39 23.93 -13.57 -8.70
N HIS A 40 24.29 -13.77 -9.96
CA HIS A 40 24.06 -12.83 -11.04
C HIS A 40 22.89 -13.33 -11.91
N LEU A 41 22.06 -12.45 -12.44
CA LEU A 41 20.86 -12.84 -13.19
C LEU A 41 21.19 -13.65 -14.45
N ILE A 42 22.28 -13.30 -15.14
CA ILE A 42 22.67 -13.90 -16.43
C ILE A 42 23.68 -15.03 -16.23
N MET A 43 24.58 -14.93 -15.23
CA MET A 43 25.64 -15.92 -15.02
C MET A 43 25.09 -17.15 -14.28
N PRO A 44 25.32 -18.38 -14.82
CA PRO A 44 24.79 -19.60 -14.20
C PRO A 44 25.50 -19.91 -12.88
N ASN A 45 26.82 -19.64 -12.81
CA ASN A 45 27.63 -19.98 -11.65
C ASN A 45 27.56 -18.92 -10.57
N TYR A 46 27.40 -19.34 -9.34
CA TYR A 46 27.45 -18.48 -8.16
C TYR A 46 28.07 -19.21 -6.97
N LYS A 47 28.59 -18.44 -6.02
CA LYS A 47 29.23 -18.97 -4.81
C LYS A 47 28.51 -18.39 -3.58
N PHE A 48 28.57 -19.11 -2.49
CA PHE A 48 28.14 -18.63 -1.19
C PHE A 48 29.11 -17.55 -0.69
N VAL A 49 28.61 -16.38 -0.33
CA VAL A 49 29.40 -15.21 0.11
C VAL A 49 28.99 -14.74 1.51
N GLY A 50 28.17 -15.50 2.21
CA GLY A 50 27.70 -15.16 3.55
C GLY A 50 26.97 -13.80 3.57
N LEU A 51 27.35 -12.93 4.49
CA LEU A 51 26.71 -11.61 4.68
C LEU A 51 27.28 -10.49 3.80
N ALA A 52 28.11 -10.79 2.79
CA ALA A 52 28.75 -9.77 1.95
C ALA A 52 27.73 -8.88 1.21
N ASN A 53 26.61 -9.45 0.73
CA ASN A 53 25.55 -8.68 0.09
C ASN A 53 24.88 -7.70 1.06
N TYR A 54 24.59 -8.13 2.28
CA TYR A 54 23.99 -7.29 3.31
C TYR A 54 24.92 -6.14 3.69
N LYS A 55 26.23 -6.41 3.86
CA LYS A 55 27.21 -5.37 4.11
C LYS A 55 27.27 -4.37 2.96
N ALA A 56 27.30 -4.83 1.70
CA ALA A 56 27.32 -3.97 0.53
C ALA A 56 26.05 -3.11 0.43
N VAL A 57 24.86 -3.68 0.67
CA VAL A 57 23.58 -2.97 0.63
C VAL A 57 23.49 -1.94 1.75
N LEU A 58 23.85 -2.32 2.98
CA LEU A 58 23.80 -1.42 4.14
C LEU A 58 24.90 -0.34 4.13
N SER A 59 25.89 -0.45 3.25
CA SER A 59 26.89 0.61 3.03
C SER A 59 26.56 1.51 1.83
N ASP A 60 25.46 1.24 1.10
CA ASP A 60 25.06 2.03 -0.07
C ASP A 60 24.13 3.19 0.38
N PRO A 61 24.52 4.46 0.15
CA PRO A 61 23.66 5.60 0.46
C PRO A 61 22.31 5.55 -0.26
N ASN A 62 22.22 4.97 -1.47
CA ASN A 62 20.99 4.84 -2.22
C ASN A 62 20.00 3.89 -1.55
N PHE A 63 20.47 2.88 -0.81
CA PHE A 63 19.61 2.02 0.00
C PHE A 63 18.88 2.81 1.09
N PHE A 64 19.59 3.66 1.83
CA PHE A 64 18.98 4.48 2.86
C PHE A 64 18.01 5.51 2.27
N ASN A 65 18.36 6.13 1.13
CA ASN A 65 17.44 7.00 0.41
C ASN A 65 16.15 6.25 0.04
N ALA A 66 16.25 5.07 -0.55
CA ALA A 66 15.12 4.23 -0.91
C ALA A 66 14.31 3.77 0.33
N PHE A 67 14.98 3.46 1.44
CA PHE A 67 14.34 3.08 2.69
C PHE A 67 13.51 4.23 3.27
N PHE A 68 14.09 5.43 3.40
CA PHE A 68 13.37 6.60 3.89
C PHE A 68 12.25 7.05 2.95
N ASN A 69 12.45 6.94 1.64
CA ASN A 69 11.38 7.19 0.66
C ASN A 69 10.24 6.18 0.80
N SER A 70 10.54 4.90 1.06
CA SER A 70 9.49 3.88 1.34
C SER A 70 8.69 4.22 2.60
N ILE A 71 9.35 4.71 3.65
CA ILE A 71 8.67 5.14 4.88
C ILE A 71 7.79 6.35 4.61
N LYS A 72 8.34 7.42 4.00
CA LYS A 72 7.58 8.63 3.64
C LYS A 72 6.38 8.29 2.76
N TRP A 73 6.61 7.52 1.70
CA TRP A 73 5.57 7.04 0.80
C TRP A 73 4.44 6.34 1.54
N THR A 74 4.80 5.40 2.42
CA THR A 74 3.82 4.60 3.16
C THR A 74 3.05 5.47 4.16
N VAL A 75 3.73 6.30 4.94
CA VAL A 75 3.10 7.13 5.96
C VAL A 75 2.15 8.15 5.33
N PHE A 76 2.61 8.92 4.33
CA PHE A 76 1.76 9.94 3.71
C PHE A 76 0.57 9.33 2.95
N SER A 77 0.81 8.26 2.20
CA SER A 77 -0.26 7.56 1.50
C SER A 77 -1.26 6.93 2.45
N LEU A 78 -0.81 6.24 3.50
CA LEU A 78 -1.67 5.58 4.47
C LEU A 78 -2.52 6.58 5.24
N VAL A 79 -1.91 7.62 5.79
CA VAL A 79 -2.63 8.68 6.51
C VAL A 79 -3.66 9.34 5.59
N GLY A 80 -3.26 9.71 4.38
CA GLY A 80 -4.18 10.31 3.40
C GLY A 80 -5.33 9.36 3.02
N GLN A 81 -5.06 8.09 2.77
CA GLN A 81 -6.11 7.10 2.45
C GLN A 81 -7.08 6.90 3.61
N VAL A 82 -6.58 6.82 4.85
CA VAL A 82 -7.42 6.66 6.04
C VAL A 82 -8.29 7.89 6.23
N LEU A 83 -7.71 9.10 6.18
CA LEU A 83 -8.46 10.34 6.35
C LEU A 83 -9.54 10.52 5.26
N VAL A 84 -9.16 10.42 3.99
CA VAL A 84 -10.10 10.59 2.88
C VAL A 84 -11.15 9.48 2.89
N GLY A 85 -10.75 8.21 3.08
CA GLY A 85 -11.67 7.09 3.14
C GLY A 85 -12.67 7.20 4.29
N PHE A 86 -12.22 7.66 5.46
CA PHE A 86 -13.11 7.91 6.62
C PHE A 86 -14.12 9.02 6.33
N VAL A 87 -13.65 10.16 5.81
CA VAL A 87 -14.52 11.29 5.43
C VAL A 87 -15.57 10.84 4.41
N LEU A 88 -15.17 10.11 3.38
CA LEU A 88 -16.09 9.58 2.37
C LEU A 88 -17.09 8.58 2.96
N ALA A 89 -16.66 7.71 3.89
CA ALA A 89 -17.55 6.76 4.56
C ALA A 89 -18.61 7.47 5.41
N LEU A 90 -18.19 8.48 6.20
CA LEU A 90 -19.11 9.28 7.01
C LEU A 90 -20.09 10.09 6.15
N ALA A 91 -19.61 10.68 5.05
CA ALA A 91 -20.46 11.38 4.10
C ALA A 91 -21.50 10.44 3.49
N LEU A 92 -21.09 9.27 2.98
CA LEU A 92 -21.99 8.27 2.43
C LEU A 92 -22.95 7.69 3.46
N HIS A 93 -22.56 7.57 4.72
CA HIS A 93 -23.44 7.09 5.78
C HIS A 93 -24.66 8.01 5.95
N ARG A 94 -24.47 9.32 5.82
CA ARG A 94 -25.51 10.35 5.93
C ARG A 94 -26.41 10.50 4.68
N VAL A 95 -25.96 10.00 3.53
CA VAL A 95 -26.72 10.11 2.27
C VAL A 95 -27.95 9.20 2.31
N ARG A 96 -29.15 9.77 2.09
CA ARG A 96 -30.42 9.04 2.06
C ARG A 96 -30.79 8.58 0.64
N HIS A 97 -30.57 9.44 -0.37
CA HIS A 97 -30.95 9.17 -1.76
C HIS A 97 -29.71 8.85 -2.61
N PHE A 98 -29.86 7.94 -3.59
CA PHE A 98 -28.80 7.57 -4.52
C PHE A 98 -27.49 7.03 -3.88
N LYS A 99 -27.54 6.56 -2.62
CA LYS A 99 -26.38 6.04 -1.88
C LYS A 99 -25.60 4.98 -2.67
N LYS A 100 -26.34 4.07 -3.36
CA LYS A 100 -25.72 3.03 -4.21
C LYS A 100 -24.94 3.64 -5.36
N LEU A 101 -25.49 4.66 -6.05
CA LEU A 101 -24.84 5.33 -7.16
C LEU A 101 -23.55 6.03 -6.71
N TYR A 102 -23.61 6.84 -5.66
CA TYR A 102 -22.42 7.50 -5.11
C TYR A 102 -21.34 6.50 -4.69
N ARG A 103 -21.72 5.40 -4.01
CA ARG A 103 -20.79 4.34 -3.65
C ARG A 103 -20.12 3.74 -4.88
N THR A 104 -20.89 3.43 -5.93
CA THR A 104 -20.35 2.88 -7.18
C THR A 104 -19.38 3.84 -7.84
N LEU A 105 -19.74 5.12 -7.98
CA LEU A 105 -18.87 6.14 -8.59
C LEU A 105 -17.55 6.34 -7.81
N LEU A 106 -17.63 6.32 -6.48
CA LEU A 106 -16.43 6.47 -5.64
C LEU A 106 -15.50 5.26 -5.68
N ILE A 107 -16.01 4.05 -6.00
CA ILE A 107 -15.19 2.83 -6.12
C ILE A 107 -14.52 2.73 -7.49
N VAL A 108 -15.00 3.46 -8.51
CA VAL A 108 -14.48 3.41 -9.88
C VAL A 108 -12.94 3.47 -9.97
N PRO A 109 -12.22 4.36 -9.26
CA PRO A 109 -10.77 4.40 -9.33
C PRO A 109 -10.12 3.06 -8.96
N TRP A 110 -10.63 2.40 -7.94
CA TRP A 110 -10.09 1.13 -7.45
C TRP A 110 -10.40 -0.07 -8.35
N ALA A 111 -11.42 0.05 -9.20
CA ALA A 111 -11.83 -1.01 -10.13
C ALA A 111 -10.93 -1.11 -11.39
N PHE A 112 -10.13 -0.07 -11.68
CA PHE A 112 -9.23 -0.08 -12.83
C PHE A 112 -7.91 -0.81 -12.54
N PRO A 113 -7.32 -1.50 -13.54
CA PRO A 113 -5.96 -2.01 -13.43
C PRO A 113 -4.95 -0.90 -13.13
N THR A 114 -4.01 -1.16 -12.23
CA THR A 114 -3.01 -0.17 -11.81
C THR A 114 -2.22 0.42 -12.97
N ILE A 115 -1.94 -0.38 -14.01
CA ILE A 115 -1.23 0.07 -15.22
C ILE A 115 -2.00 1.16 -15.97
N VAL A 116 -3.33 1.04 -16.07
CA VAL A 116 -4.20 2.04 -16.71
C VAL A 116 -4.17 3.34 -15.91
N ILE A 117 -4.28 3.24 -14.59
CA ILE A 117 -4.19 4.39 -13.68
C ILE A 117 -2.84 5.09 -13.84
N ALA A 118 -1.75 4.33 -13.81
CA ALA A 118 -0.40 4.89 -13.88
C ALA A 118 -0.17 5.66 -15.19
N PHE A 119 -0.45 5.05 -16.33
CA PHE A 119 -0.26 5.73 -17.63
C PHE A 119 -1.24 6.90 -17.83
N SER A 120 -2.47 6.80 -17.35
CA SER A 120 -3.42 7.92 -17.41
C SER A 120 -2.90 9.13 -16.63
N TRP A 121 -2.43 8.93 -15.39
CA TRP A 121 -1.86 10.01 -14.59
C TRP A 121 -0.53 10.52 -15.11
N GLN A 122 0.33 9.63 -15.64
CA GLN A 122 1.57 10.04 -16.31
C GLN A 122 1.27 10.98 -17.48
N TRP A 123 0.25 10.65 -18.29
CA TRP A 123 -0.18 11.49 -19.40
C TRP A 123 -0.81 12.81 -18.90
N ILE A 124 -1.72 12.77 -17.92
CA ILE A 124 -2.39 13.95 -17.35
C ILE A 124 -1.39 14.95 -16.77
N LEU A 125 -0.32 14.45 -16.12
CA LEU A 125 0.69 15.26 -15.42
C LEU A 125 1.89 15.64 -16.31
N ASN A 126 1.93 15.21 -17.58
CA ASN A 126 3.06 15.51 -18.46
C ASN A 126 3.21 17.02 -18.67
N GLY A 127 4.41 17.57 -18.44
CA GLY A 127 4.68 19.01 -18.50
C GLY A 127 4.56 19.63 -19.89
N VAL A 128 4.63 18.83 -20.96
CA VAL A 128 4.59 19.33 -22.35
C VAL A 128 3.18 19.27 -22.93
N TYR A 129 2.53 18.11 -22.87
CA TYR A 129 1.22 17.88 -23.50
C TYR A 129 0.11 17.49 -22.53
N GLY A 130 0.44 17.39 -21.23
CA GLY A 130 -0.50 16.95 -20.21
C GLY A 130 -1.65 17.94 -19.98
N TYR A 131 -2.83 17.38 -19.70
CA TYR A 131 -4.03 18.21 -19.50
C TYR A 131 -3.91 19.16 -18.32
N LEU A 132 -3.45 18.65 -17.16
CA LEU A 132 -3.42 19.42 -15.91
C LEU A 132 -2.42 20.59 -15.93
N PRO A 133 -1.14 20.44 -16.35
CA PRO A 133 -0.21 21.56 -16.46
C PRO A 133 -0.71 22.66 -17.39
N ASN A 134 -1.26 22.27 -18.55
CA ASN A 134 -1.79 23.23 -19.53
C ASN A 134 -3.06 23.95 -19.01
N LEU A 135 -3.92 23.27 -18.25
CA LEU A 135 -5.11 23.87 -17.64
C LEU A 135 -4.71 24.95 -16.60
N ILE A 136 -3.69 24.67 -15.78
CA ILE A 136 -3.18 25.62 -14.77
C ILE A 136 -2.70 26.92 -15.41
N VAL A 137 -1.96 26.83 -16.50
CA VAL A 137 -1.51 28.03 -17.26
C VAL A 137 -2.69 28.75 -17.91
N LYS A 138 -3.63 28.03 -18.52
CA LYS A 138 -4.83 28.62 -19.13
C LYS A 138 -5.72 29.36 -18.14
N LEU A 139 -5.75 28.89 -16.89
CA LEU A 139 -6.48 29.57 -15.80
C LEU A 139 -5.72 30.75 -15.20
N GLY A 140 -4.51 31.05 -15.68
CA GLY A 140 -3.67 32.14 -15.17
C GLY A 140 -3.10 31.88 -13.78
N LEU A 141 -3.11 30.63 -13.30
CA LEU A 141 -2.60 30.28 -11.98
C LEU A 141 -1.07 30.20 -11.93
N MET A 142 -0.44 29.94 -13.07
CA MET A 142 1.02 29.94 -13.26
C MET A 142 1.36 30.48 -14.64
N GLU A 143 2.53 31.14 -14.77
CA GLU A 143 3.02 31.66 -16.03
C GLU A 143 3.54 30.53 -16.96
N HIS A 144 4.12 29.49 -16.35
CA HIS A 144 4.70 28.35 -17.06
C HIS A 144 4.09 27.05 -16.59
N THR A 145 4.14 26.03 -17.45
CA THR A 145 3.66 24.68 -17.10
C THR A 145 4.47 24.08 -15.94
N PRO A 146 3.82 23.65 -14.85
CA PRO A 146 4.53 23.06 -13.73
C PRO A 146 5.17 21.73 -14.11
N ALA A 147 6.39 21.50 -13.61
CA ALA A 147 7.20 20.32 -13.87
C ALA A 147 6.84 19.16 -12.93
N PHE A 148 5.58 18.74 -12.91
CA PHE A 148 5.06 17.79 -11.93
C PHE A 148 5.85 16.48 -11.80
N LEU A 149 6.35 15.92 -12.89
CA LEU A 149 7.04 14.63 -12.87
C LEU A 149 8.57 14.76 -12.98
N THR A 150 9.08 15.95 -13.28
CA THR A 150 10.52 16.20 -13.44
C THR A 150 11.14 17.01 -12.29
N ASP A 151 10.32 17.56 -11.39
CA ASP A 151 10.76 18.10 -10.11
C ASP A 151 10.63 17.05 -9.02
N SER A 152 11.64 16.91 -8.16
CA SER A 152 11.72 15.88 -7.12
C SER A 152 10.60 15.94 -6.10
N THR A 153 10.23 17.15 -5.68
CA THR A 153 9.18 17.35 -4.68
C THR A 153 7.80 17.13 -5.26
N TRP A 154 7.53 17.73 -6.43
CA TRP A 154 6.25 17.57 -7.10
C TRP A 154 5.99 16.13 -7.54
N ALA A 155 7.02 15.42 -8.06
CA ALA A 155 6.88 14.02 -8.44
C ALA A 155 6.45 13.15 -7.27
N PHE A 156 7.07 13.33 -6.10
CA PHE A 156 6.72 12.59 -4.90
C PHE A 156 5.29 12.91 -4.41
N LEU A 157 4.93 14.19 -4.36
CA LEU A 157 3.59 14.63 -3.93
C LEU A 157 2.49 14.15 -4.87
N CYS A 158 2.72 14.23 -6.19
CA CYS A 158 1.78 13.71 -7.19
C CYS A 158 1.55 12.20 -7.04
N LEU A 159 2.62 11.43 -6.85
CA LEU A 159 2.51 10.00 -6.62
C LEU A 159 1.72 9.68 -5.35
N VAL A 160 1.99 10.38 -4.23
CA VAL A 160 1.23 10.24 -2.97
C VAL A 160 -0.25 10.56 -3.20
N PHE A 161 -0.56 11.66 -3.88
CA PHE A 161 -1.94 12.04 -4.22
C PHE A 161 -2.66 10.97 -5.04
N ILE A 162 -2.01 10.46 -6.09
CA ILE A 162 -2.55 9.39 -6.95
C ILE A 162 -2.84 8.14 -6.12
N ASN A 163 -1.91 7.76 -5.25
CA ASN A 163 -2.08 6.58 -4.40
C ASN A 163 -3.19 6.77 -3.35
N ILE A 164 -3.36 7.97 -2.81
CA ILE A 164 -4.49 8.30 -1.91
C ILE A 164 -5.81 8.18 -2.66
N TRP A 165 -5.93 8.81 -3.82
CA TRP A 165 -7.11 8.78 -4.66
C TRP A 165 -7.47 7.34 -5.07
N PHE A 166 -6.49 6.54 -5.45
CA PHE A 166 -6.67 5.14 -5.83
C PHE A 166 -7.06 4.24 -4.65
N GLY A 167 -6.47 4.47 -3.48
CA GLY A 167 -6.61 3.57 -2.33
C GLY A 167 -7.72 3.92 -1.33
N ALA A 168 -8.14 5.20 -1.25
CA ALA A 168 -9.15 5.66 -0.31
C ALA A 168 -10.52 4.96 -0.45
N PRO A 169 -11.01 4.59 -1.65
CA PRO A 169 -12.26 3.86 -1.79
C PRO A 169 -12.31 2.54 -1.03
N MET A 170 -11.21 1.82 -0.94
CA MET A 170 -11.15 0.58 -0.16
C MET A 170 -11.37 0.84 1.34
N ILE A 171 -10.72 1.86 1.88
CA ILE A 171 -10.93 2.28 3.29
C ILE A 171 -12.38 2.71 3.49
N MET A 172 -12.92 3.53 2.59
CA MET A 172 -14.31 3.99 2.62
C MET A 172 -15.30 2.83 2.71
N VAL A 173 -15.16 1.81 1.86
CA VAL A 173 -16.09 0.66 1.83
C VAL A 173 -16.05 -0.12 3.15
N ASN A 174 -14.85 -0.38 3.67
CA ASN A 174 -14.69 -1.15 4.91
C ASN A 174 -15.21 -0.37 6.12
N VAL A 175 -14.88 0.91 6.23
CA VAL A 175 -15.38 1.79 7.30
C VAL A 175 -16.90 1.94 7.21
N LEU A 176 -17.45 2.15 6.01
CA LEU A 176 -18.90 2.24 5.81
C LEU A 176 -19.63 0.95 6.21
N SER A 177 -19.03 -0.22 5.91
CA SER A 177 -19.58 -1.51 6.31
C SER A 177 -19.56 -1.69 7.83
N ALA A 178 -18.47 -1.28 8.48
CA ALA A 178 -18.37 -1.33 9.94
C ALA A 178 -19.30 -0.31 10.62
N LEU A 179 -19.55 0.87 10.02
CA LEU A 179 -20.55 1.82 10.52
C LEU A 179 -21.98 1.26 10.49
N GLN A 180 -22.28 0.40 9.54
CA GLN A 180 -23.62 -0.23 9.42
C GLN A 180 -23.88 -1.27 10.51
N THR A 181 -22.87 -1.70 11.26
CA THR A 181 -23.03 -2.62 12.40
C THR A 181 -23.26 -1.90 13.72
N VAL A 182 -23.14 -0.56 13.77
CA VAL A 182 -23.48 0.24 14.95
C VAL A 182 -25.02 0.30 15.06
N PRO A 183 -25.62 -0.06 16.20
CA PRO A 183 -27.05 0.06 16.39
C PRO A 183 -27.54 1.50 16.20
N GLU A 184 -28.64 1.68 15.47
CA GLU A 184 -29.18 3.02 15.14
C GLU A 184 -29.61 3.78 16.38
N GLU A 185 -30.07 3.06 17.41
CA GLU A 185 -30.46 3.60 18.72
C GLU A 185 -29.33 4.41 19.38
N GLN A 186 -28.07 4.05 19.17
CA GLN A 186 -26.93 4.81 19.71
C GLN A 186 -26.78 6.18 19.05
N PHE A 187 -27.07 6.28 17.75
CA PHE A 187 -27.07 7.56 17.04
C PHE A 187 -28.27 8.41 17.41
N GLU A 188 -29.44 7.79 17.62
CA GLU A 188 -30.65 8.50 18.06
C GLU A 188 -30.49 9.02 19.49
N ALA A 189 -29.99 8.21 20.41
CA ALA A 189 -29.71 8.64 21.78
C ALA A 189 -28.72 9.81 21.81
N ALA A 190 -27.60 9.72 21.08
CA ALA A 190 -26.64 10.80 20.97
C ALA A 190 -27.25 12.10 20.40
N LYS A 191 -28.22 11.98 19.50
CA LYS A 191 -28.93 13.13 18.92
C LYS A 191 -29.87 13.77 19.95
N ILE A 192 -30.57 12.96 20.78
CA ILE A 192 -31.42 13.43 21.87
C ILE A 192 -30.57 14.16 22.94
N ASP A 193 -29.37 13.60 23.25
CA ASP A 193 -28.42 14.20 24.19
C ASP A 193 -27.71 15.46 23.64
N GLY A 194 -28.02 15.88 22.41
CA GLY A 194 -27.42 17.07 21.77
C GLY A 194 -25.95 16.91 21.42
N ALA A 195 -25.46 15.67 21.26
CA ALA A 195 -24.06 15.42 20.94
C ALA A 195 -23.66 16.01 19.58
N SER A 196 -22.53 16.73 19.55
CA SER A 196 -21.95 17.24 18.32
C SER A 196 -21.44 16.10 17.43
N SER A 197 -21.29 16.35 16.12
CA SER A 197 -20.73 15.35 15.18
C SER A 197 -19.35 14.83 15.60
N TRP A 198 -18.54 15.66 16.27
CA TRP A 198 -17.23 15.24 16.80
C TRP A 198 -17.37 14.31 18.02
N GLN A 199 -18.34 14.57 18.90
CA GLN A 199 -18.62 13.68 20.04
C GLN A 199 -19.15 12.33 19.57
N VAL A 200 -20.07 12.31 18.60
CA VAL A 200 -20.55 11.06 17.97
C VAL A 200 -19.37 10.29 17.34
N PHE A 201 -18.51 10.98 16.60
CA PHE A 201 -17.33 10.35 16.03
C PHE A 201 -16.40 9.76 17.10
N LYS A 202 -16.06 10.55 18.13
CA LYS A 202 -15.09 10.17 19.15
C LYS A 202 -15.59 9.05 20.08
N PHE A 203 -16.87 9.06 20.45
CA PHE A 203 -17.41 8.18 21.49
C PHE A 203 -18.24 7.00 20.94
N ILE A 204 -18.73 7.07 19.71
CA ILE A 204 -19.53 6.00 19.10
C ILE A 204 -18.78 5.40 17.91
N VAL A 205 -18.51 6.22 16.88
CA VAL A 205 -17.97 5.74 15.60
C VAL A 205 -16.57 5.16 15.72
N PHE A 206 -15.65 5.90 16.30
CA PHE A 206 -14.26 5.49 16.38
C PHE A 206 -14.04 4.27 17.29
N PRO A 207 -14.59 4.19 18.52
CA PRO A 207 -14.45 3.02 19.38
C PRO A 207 -15.02 1.75 18.75
N HIS A 208 -16.17 1.86 18.06
CA HIS A 208 -16.79 0.72 17.39
C HIS A 208 -15.96 0.22 16.19
N ASN A 209 -15.29 1.14 15.48
CA ASN A 209 -14.52 0.83 14.28
C ASN A 209 -13.01 0.59 14.54
N LYS A 210 -12.50 0.85 15.75
CA LYS A 210 -11.04 0.87 16.03
C LYS A 210 -10.32 -0.41 15.64
N VAL A 211 -10.94 -1.58 15.85
CA VAL A 211 -10.33 -2.88 15.50
C VAL A 211 -10.31 -3.07 13.97
N VAL A 212 -11.43 -2.78 13.30
CA VAL A 212 -11.53 -2.88 11.83
C VAL A 212 -10.54 -1.94 11.17
N VAL A 213 -10.50 -0.68 11.61
CA VAL A 213 -9.53 0.31 11.10
C VAL A 213 -8.09 -0.13 11.39
N GLY A 214 -7.82 -0.66 12.58
CA GLY A 214 -6.50 -1.20 12.93
C GLY A 214 -6.05 -2.31 11.98
N LEU A 215 -6.91 -3.29 11.69
CA LEU A 215 -6.61 -4.36 10.73
C LEU A 215 -6.41 -3.83 9.31
N LEU A 216 -7.23 -2.87 8.88
CA LEU A 216 -7.07 -2.20 7.58
C LEU A 216 -5.74 -1.46 7.49
N VAL A 217 -5.33 -0.77 8.54
CA VAL A 217 -4.05 -0.07 8.61
C VAL A 217 -2.89 -1.03 8.42
N VAL A 218 -2.91 -2.21 9.08
CA VAL A 218 -1.88 -3.25 8.88
C VAL A 218 -1.81 -3.69 7.43
N LEU A 219 -2.95 -4.13 6.86
CA LEU A 219 -3.02 -4.62 5.49
C LEU A 219 -2.58 -3.54 4.49
N ARG A 220 -3.05 -2.31 4.66
CA ARG A 220 -2.70 -1.19 3.77
C ARG A 220 -1.24 -0.80 3.91
N THR A 221 -0.66 -0.85 5.12
CA THR A 221 0.78 -0.62 5.31
C THR A 221 1.61 -1.58 4.47
N VAL A 222 1.31 -2.88 4.54
CA VAL A 222 2.03 -3.89 3.74
C VAL A 222 1.85 -3.65 2.25
N TRP A 223 0.64 -3.35 1.77
CA TRP A 223 0.36 -3.12 0.36
C TRP A 223 1.01 -1.85 -0.18
N ILE A 224 0.93 -0.74 0.57
CA ILE A 224 1.53 0.54 0.16
C ILE A 224 3.06 0.43 0.17
N PHE A 225 3.65 -0.19 1.19
CA PHE A 225 5.10 -0.34 1.29
C PHE A 225 5.68 -1.17 0.15
N ASN A 226 4.96 -2.20 -0.30
CA ASN A 226 5.34 -3.05 -1.43
C ASN A 226 4.88 -2.50 -2.79
N ASN A 227 4.27 -1.31 -2.85
CA ASN A 227 3.79 -0.76 -4.11
C ASN A 227 4.98 -0.47 -5.04
N PHE A 228 5.00 -1.17 -6.17
CA PHE A 228 5.99 -1.01 -7.23
C PHE A 228 5.38 -0.31 -8.45
N ASP A 229 4.20 -0.76 -8.86
CA ASP A 229 3.63 -0.44 -10.18
C ASP A 229 3.37 1.05 -10.36
N ILE A 230 2.68 1.72 -9.43
CA ILE A 230 2.34 3.15 -9.56
C ILE A 230 3.61 3.98 -9.69
N ILE A 231 4.60 3.74 -8.80
CA ILE A 231 5.81 4.54 -8.78
C ILE A 231 6.68 4.25 -10.01
N TYR A 232 6.87 2.97 -10.34
CA TYR A 232 7.72 2.57 -11.45
C TYR A 232 7.16 3.02 -12.80
N LEU A 233 5.87 2.85 -13.03
CA LEU A 233 5.22 3.20 -14.30
C LEU A 233 5.09 4.71 -14.51
N ILE A 234 4.99 5.52 -13.43
CA ILE A 234 4.85 6.98 -13.58
C ILE A 234 6.22 7.67 -13.63
N THR A 235 7.16 7.33 -12.74
CA THR A 235 8.42 8.06 -12.59
C THR A 235 9.66 7.19 -12.76
N GLY A 236 9.53 5.85 -12.74
CA GLY A 236 10.68 4.95 -12.73
C GLY A 236 11.58 5.06 -11.48
N GLY A 237 11.11 5.75 -10.42
CA GLY A 237 11.91 6.08 -9.24
C GLY A 237 12.58 7.46 -9.30
N GLY A 238 12.47 8.19 -10.45
CA GLY A 238 13.02 9.52 -10.67
C GLY A 238 12.17 10.68 -10.16
N PRO A 239 12.63 11.92 -10.38
CA PRO A 239 13.96 12.30 -10.84
C PRO A 239 15.02 12.09 -9.73
N ALA A 240 16.26 11.85 -10.12
CA ALA A 240 17.43 11.72 -9.20
C ALA A 240 17.17 10.81 -7.98
N ASN A 241 16.48 9.67 -8.16
CA ASN A 241 16.06 8.73 -7.09
C ASN A 241 15.09 9.32 -6.04
N ALA A 242 14.47 10.47 -6.28
CA ALA A 242 13.57 11.12 -5.31
C ALA A 242 12.33 10.28 -4.99
N THR A 243 11.89 9.43 -5.93
CA THR A 243 10.74 8.55 -5.74
C THR A 243 11.13 7.06 -5.70
N THR A 244 12.44 6.75 -5.66
CA THR A 244 12.92 5.39 -5.54
C THR A 244 12.60 4.84 -4.15
N THR A 245 11.76 3.80 -4.11
CA THR A 245 11.43 3.02 -2.91
C THR A 245 12.22 1.72 -2.88
N LEU A 246 12.21 0.98 -1.75
CA LEU A 246 12.93 -0.30 -1.64
C LEU A 246 12.56 -1.34 -2.71
N PRO A 247 11.26 -1.54 -3.07
CA PRO A 247 10.90 -2.41 -4.19
C PRO A 247 11.55 -2.00 -5.52
N ILE A 248 11.58 -0.70 -5.83
CA ILE A 248 12.23 -0.17 -7.04
C ILE A 248 13.74 -0.33 -6.97
N PHE A 249 14.35 -0.05 -5.83
CA PHE A 249 15.77 -0.24 -5.62
C PHE A 249 16.19 -1.71 -5.79
N ALA A 250 15.44 -2.65 -5.20
CA ALA A 250 15.65 -4.08 -5.40
C ALA A 250 15.52 -4.49 -6.87
N TYR A 251 14.50 -3.99 -7.56
CA TYR A 251 14.29 -4.22 -8.98
C TYR A 251 15.48 -3.71 -9.83
N ASN A 252 15.94 -2.50 -9.58
CA ASN A 252 17.08 -1.92 -10.29
C ASN A 252 18.38 -2.70 -10.05
N LEU A 253 18.59 -3.23 -8.84
CA LEU A 253 19.71 -4.13 -8.56
C LEU A 253 19.58 -5.46 -9.31
N GLY A 254 18.41 -6.08 -9.29
CA GLY A 254 18.18 -7.39 -9.91
C GLY A 254 18.13 -7.33 -11.42
N TRP A 255 17.33 -6.43 -11.98
CA TRP A 255 17.08 -6.33 -13.42
C TRP A 255 17.96 -5.29 -14.12
N GLY A 256 18.26 -4.17 -13.48
CA GLY A 256 19.14 -3.13 -14.03
C GLY A 256 20.59 -3.58 -14.04
N THR A 257 21.18 -3.81 -12.86
CA THR A 257 22.59 -4.18 -12.71
C THR A 257 22.85 -5.68 -12.71
N LYS A 258 21.82 -6.52 -12.80
CA LYS A 258 21.88 -8.00 -12.82
C LYS A 258 22.41 -8.64 -11.53
N LEU A 259 22.54 -7.88 -10.43
CA LEU A 259 23.05 -8.33 -9.14
C LEU A 259 21.94 -8.97 -8.29
N LEU A 260 21.47 -10.16 -8.70
CA LEU A 260 20.33 -10.83 -8.07
C LEU A 260 20.56 -11.13 -6.58
N GLY A 261 21.78 -11.50 -6.18
CA GLY A 261 22.11 -11.73 -4.76
C GLY A 261 21.92 -10.48 -3.90
N ARG A 262 22.32 -9.29 -4.38
CA ARG A 262 22.10 -8.01 -3.67
C ARG A 262 20.62 -7.61 -3.67
N ALA A 263 19.92 -7.77 -4.79
CA ALA A 263 18.48 -7.54 -4.87
C ALA A 263 17.73 -8.41 -3.85
N SER A 264 18.09 -9.69 -3.76
CA SER A 264 17.54 -10.61 -2.76
C SER A 264 17.83 -10.18 -1.33
N ALA A 265 19.01 -9.66 -1.03
CA ALA A 265 19.33 -9.12 0.29
C ALA A 265 18.44 -7.92 0.65
N VAL A 266 18.19 -6.99 -0.29
CA VAL A 266 17.24 -5.88 -0.10
C VAL A 266 15.84 -6.40 0.19
N THR A 267 15.36 -7.39 -0.57
CA THR A 267 14.03 -7.98 -0.39
C THR A 267 13.89 -8.67 0.98
N VAL A 268 14.94 -9.35 1.45
CA VAL A 268 14.94 -9.97 2.80
C VAL A 268 14.92 -8.90 3.89
N LEU A 269 15.70 -7.81 3.77
CA LEU A 269 15.67 -6.69 4.70
C LEU A 269 14.29 -6.02 4.75
N LEU A 270 13.67 -5.81 3.59
CA LEU A 270 12.31 -5.29 3.45
C LEU A 270 11.31 -6.21 4.17
N PHE A 271 11.40 -7.52 3.94
CA PHE A 271 10.52 -8.51 4.59
C PHE A 271 10.66 -8.47 6.12
N ILE A 272 11.89 -8.47 6.65
CA ILE A 272 12.16 -8.38 8.09
C ILE A 272 11.54 -7.09 8.67
N PHE A 273 11.71 -5.97 7.99
CA PHE A 273 11.15 -4.69 8.41
C PHE A 273 9.61 -4.72 8.46
N LEU A 274 8.95 -5.26 7.43
CA LEU A 274 7.49 -5.39 7.42
C LEU A 274 6.97 -6.34 8.49
N VAL A 275 7.65 -7.46 8.73
CA VAL A 275 7.31 -8.39 9.81
C VAL A 275 7.39 -7.68 11.16
N ALA A 276 8.45 -6.92 11.42
CA ALA A 276 8.60 -6.15 12.66
C ALA A 276 7.45 -5.14 12.85
N ILE A 277 7.09 -4.41 11.78
CA ILE A 277 5.94 -3.49 11.80
C ILE A 277 4.64 -4.25 12.09
N CYS A 278 4.40 -5.38 11.44
CA CYS A 278 3.19 -6.18 11.68
C CYS A 278 3.11 -6.64 13.15
N PHE A 279 4.20 -7.08 13.75
CA PHE A 279 4.22 -7.45 15.18
C PHE A 279 3.83 -6.27 16.07
N ILE A 280 4.35 -5.07 15.82
CA ILE A 280 4.00 -3.85 16.57
C ILE A 280 2.50 -3.56 16.44
N TYR A 281 1.96 -3.57 15.22
CA TYR A 281 0.53 -3.33 15.00
C TYR A 281 -0.35 -4.37 15.70
N PHE A 282 -0.02 -5.67 15.59
CA PHE A 282 -0.81 -6.71 16.24
C PHE A 282 -0.76 -6.60 17.77
N ALA A 283 0.37 -6.20 18.36
CA ALA A 283 0.47 -5.93 19.78
C ALA A 283 -0.46 -4.78 20.23
N ILE A 284 -0.59 -3.73 19.40
CA ILE A 284 -1.51 -2.60 19.66
C ILE A 284 -2.97 -3.06 19.55
N ILE A 285 -3.33 -3.76 18.46
CA ILE A 285 -4.71 -4.21 18.22
C ILE A 285 -5.18 -5.19 19.30
N SER A 286 -4.31 -6.10 19.75
CA SER A 286 -4.65 -7.06 20.81
C SER A 286 -4.96 -6.38 22.16
N LYS A 287 -4.38 -5.21 22.45
CA LYS A 287 -4.76 -4.40 23.61
C LYS A 287 -6.17 -3.82 23.43
N TRP A 288 -6.49 -3.28 22.27
CA TRP A 288 -7.82 -2.73 21.98
C TRP A 288 -8.95 -3.76 22.08
N GLU A 289 -8.70 -4.99 21.63
CA GLU A 289 -9.67 -6.09 21.77
C GLU A 289 -9.92 -6.46 23.23
N LYS A 290 -8.87 -6.49 24.08
CA LYS A 290 -9.00 -6.79 25.50
C LYS A 290 -9.76 -5.69 26.26
N GLU A 291 -9.58 -4.43 25.87
CA GLU A 291 -10.30 -3.29 26.46
C GLU A 291 -11.80 -3.30 26.09
N GLY A 292 -12.14 -3.76 24.87
CA GLY A 292 -13.53 -3.85 24.42
C GLY A 292 -14.34 -5.03 24.99
N ARG A 293 -13.65 -5.98 25.66
CA ARG A 293 -14.30 -7.12 26.35
C ARG A 293 -14.53 -6.91 27.84
N LYS A 294 -14.02 -5.83 28.41
CA LYS A 294 -14.29 -5.38 29.77
C LYS A 294 -15.43 -4.35 29.78
#